data_821c37d0e595336586cc2d5e28027120
#
_entry.id   821c37d0e595336586cc2d5e28027120
#
_cell.length_a   1.000
_cell.length_b   1.000
_cell.length_c   1.000
_cell.angle_alpha   90.00
_cell.angle_beta   90.00
_cell.angle_gamma   90.00
#
_symmetry.space_group_name_H-M   'P 1'
#
loop_
_entity.id
_entity.type
_entity.pdbx_description
1 polymer ?
#
loop_
_entity_poly.entity_id
_entity_poly.type
_entity_poly.pdbx_seq_one_letter_code
_entity_poly.pdbx_strand_id
1 'polypeptide(L)'
;MAYNHIHDFYYTGVSIGWTWGYGPAIATGNILEANHIHHIGIKSNGDGPILSDMGGVYTLGLHEGSVIRHNIFHDISAIQYGGWGIYFDEGTTHIIAENNLVYNTTHGGFHQHYGKENIVRNNIFAFGRDWQVQRSRSEEHISFIFKHNIVYWDKGIMFSGSLENLNIEFDNNLYWCIDKGEMKFNNLGWNEWQDKGMDKNSIIADPMFIDPHKHDFRLKPNSPAIKIGFVPFRF
;
A
#
# COMPACT_ATOMS: atom_id res chain seq x y z
N MET A 1 -12.07 8.92 12.41
CA MET A 1 -12.55 7.54 12.70
C MET A 1 -11.42 6.77 13.33
N ALA A 2 -11.58 6.25 14.55
CA ALA A 2 -10.48 5.57 15.25
C ALA A 2 -10.98 4.43 16.13
N TYR A 3 -10.10 3.43 16.37
CA TYR A 3 -10.30 2.29 17.27
C TYR A 3 -11.52 1.43 16.94
N ASN A 4 -11.80 1.23 15.64
CA ASN A 4 -12.89 0.36 15.20
C ASN A 4 -12.35 -0.99 14.74
N HIS A 5 -13.18 -2.03 14.87
CA HIS A 5 -12.98 -3.33 14.28
C HIS A 5 -14.01 -3.52 13.18
N ILE A 6 -13.56 -3.57 11.90
CA ILE A 6 -14.38 -3.55 10.70
C ILE A 6 -14.07 -4.79 9.88
N HIS A 7 -15.04 -5.67 9.67
CA HIS A 7 -14.79 -6.91 8.98
C HIS A 7 -16.04 -7.54 8.35
N ASP A 8 -15.82 -8.56 7.53
CA ASP A 8 -16.87 -9.38 6.89
C ASP A 8 -17.79 -8.61 5.94
N PHE A 9 -17.22 -7.68 5.17
CA PHE A 9 -17.91 -6.97 4.10
C PHE A 9 -17.57 -7.55 2.71
N TYR A 10 -18.51 -7.53 1.80
CA TYR A 10 -18.27 -7.93 0.41
C TYR A 10 -17.65 -6.81 -0.45
N TYR A 11 -17.61 -5.60 0.04
CA TYR A 11 -17.01 -4.45 -0.61
C TYR A 11 -16.06 -3.72 0.34
N THR A 12 -15.61 -2.52 -0.04
CA THR A 12 -14.62 -1.70 0.69
C THR A 12 -14.93 -1.56 2.19
N GLY A 13 -13.88 -1.67 3.02
CA GLY A 13 -14.01 -1.52 4.46
C GLY A 13 -14.35 -0.10 4.90
N VAL A 14 -13.63 0.91 4.38
CA VAL A 14 -13.88 2.33 4.65
C VAL A 14 -13.71 3.13 3.37
N SER A 15 -14.67 4.00 3.05
CA SER A 15 -14.56 4.97 1.95
C SER A 15 -14.47 6.39 2.49
N ILE A 16 -13.55 7.20 1.93
CA ILE A 16 -13.34 8.60 2.28
C ILE A 16 -13.41 9.45 1.01
N GLY A 17 -14.33 10.42 0.98
CA GLY A 17 -14.58 11.23 -0.21
C GLY A 17 -15.34 10.48 -1.29
N TRP A 18 -15.97 11.24 -2.18
CA TRP A 18 -16.71 10.66 -3.32
C TRP A 18 -16.76 11.63 -4.51
N THR A 19 -15.78 12.56 -4.57
CA THR A 19 -15.64 13.47 -5.72
C THR A 19 -14.69 12.86 -6.72
N TRP A 20 -15.19 12.53 -7.91
CA TRP A 20 -14.39 11.94 -8.98
C TRP A 20 -13.45 12.98 -9.59
N GLY A 21 -12.16 12.64 -9.69
CA GLY A 21 -11.14 13.51 -10.28
C GLY A 21 -10.75 14.68 -9.36
N TYR A 22 -10.27 15.75 -9.97
CA TYR A 22 -9.68 16.90 -9.26
C TYR A 22 -10.66 18.04 -8.99
N GLY A 23 -11.96 17.78 -9.08
CA GLY A 23 -12.98 18.79 -8.76
C GLY A 23 -12.98 19.19 -7.28
N PRO A 24 -13.61 20.32 -6.94
CA PRO A 24 -13.71 20.74 -5.53
C PRO A 24 -14.33 19.66 -4.65
N ALA A 25 -13.69 19.36 -3.54
CA ALA A 25 -14.16 18.39 -2.56
C ALA A 25 -14.15 19.01 -1.16
N ILE A 26 -15.11 18.58 -0.34
CA ILE A 26 -15.25 19.02 1.06
C ILE A 26 -14.78 17.96 2.07
N ALA A 27 -14.43 16.77 1.59
CA ALA A 27 -13.98 15.65 2.41
C ALA A 27 -12.49 15.79 2.76
N THR A 28 -12.15 16.87 3.46
CA THR A 28 -10.76 17.21 3.87
C THR A 28 -10.55 16.99 5.37
N GLY A 29 -9.30 16.91 5.81
CA GLY A 29 -8.95 16.80 7.22
C GLY A 29 -9.43 15.51 7.90
N ASN A 30 -9.71 14.44 7.15
CA ASN A 30 -10.16 13.18 7.71
C ASN A 30 -9.00 12.41 8.33
N ILE A 31 -9.22 11.83 9.50
CA ILE A 31 -8.25 10.96 10.17
C ILE A 31 -8.86 9.57 10.30
N LEU A 32 -8.23 8.58 9.62
CA LEU A 32 -8.49 7.16 9.81
C LEU A 32 -7.33 6.57 10.60
N GLU A 33 -7.55 6.24 11.88
CA GLU A 33 -6.45 5.91 12.80
C GLU A 33 -6.76 4.73 13.69
N ALA A 34 -5.78 3.85 13.89
CA ALA A 34 -5.82 2.74 14.84
C ALA A 34 -7.06 1.85 14.68
N ASN A 35 -7.47 1.57 13.44
CA ASN A 35 -8.55 0.63 13.15
C ASN A 35 -7.98 -0.72 12.73
N HIS A 36 -8.72 -1.78 13.01
CA HIS A 36 -8.47 -3.12 12.52
C HIS A 36 -9.51 -3.46 11.45
N ILE A 37 -9.08 -3.56 10.20
CA ILE A 37 -9.95 -3.70 9.02
C ILE A 37 -9.52 -4.96 8.26
N HIS A 38 -10.40 -5.97 8.21
CA HIS A 38 -10.02 -7.25 7.62
C HIS A 38 -11.22 -8.03 7.06
N HIS A 39 -10.91 -9.10 6.32
CA HIS A 39 -11.92 -9.92 5.65
C HIS A 39 -12.87 -9.03 4.84
N ILE A 40 -12.26 -8.25 3.95
CA ILE A 40 -12.93 -7.34 3.02
C ILE A 40 -12.95 -7.96 1.64
N GLY A 41 -14.14 -7.99 1.02
CA GLY A 41 -14.40 -8.73 -0.22
C GLY A 41 -14.63 -10.23 0.01
N ILE A 42 -14.01 -10.80 1.00
CA ILE A 42 -14.17 -12.18 1.48
C ILE A 42 -14.54 -12.15 2.96
N LYS A 43 -15.42 -13.03 3.41
CA LYS A 43 -15.78 -13.15 4.81
C LYS A 43 -14.88 -14.12 5.56
N SER A 44 -14.83 -14.00 6.87
CA SER A 44 -14.05 -14.87 7.75
C SER A 44 -14.43 -16.36 7.70
N ASN A 45 -15.66 -16.68 7.27
CA ASN A 45 -16.11 -18.03 7.00
C ASN A 45 -15.71 -18.56 5.60
N GLY A 46 -15.00 -17.76 4.79
CA GLY A 46 -14.56 -18.11 3.44
C GLY A 46 -15.58 -17.80 2.32
N ASP A 47 -16.70 -17.16 2.65
CA ASP A 47 -17.71 -16.76 1.67
C ASP A 47 -17.23 -15.55 0.86
N GLY A 48 -17.21 -15.67 -0.48
CA GLY A 48 -16.65 -14.68 -1.40
C GLY A 48 -15.29 -15.11 -1.99
N PRO A 49 -14.57 -14.23 -2.68
CA PRO A 49 -14.98 -12.87 -3.07
C PRO A 49 -16.04 -12.87 -4.21
N ILE A 50 -16.89 -11.86 -4.25
CA ILE A 50 -17.96 -11.73 -5.27
C ILE A 50 -17.95 -10.38 -6.00
N LEU A 51 -17.17 -9.42 -5.54
CA LEU A 51 -17.04 -8.08 -6.12
C LEU A 51 -15.58 -7.78 -6.47
N SER A 52 -15.40 -6.74 -7.26
CA SER A 52 -14.11 -6.20 -7.71
C SER A 52 -13.96 -4.75 -7.30
N ASP A 53 -12.81 -4.12 -7.61
CA ASP A 53 -12.59 -2.69 -7.49
C ASP A 53 -12.82 -2.16 -6.08
N MET A 54 -12.04 -2.70 -5.14
CA MET A 54 -12.20 -2.41 -3.71
C MET A 54 -10.88 -2.40 -2.98
N GLY A 55 -10.90 -1.85 -1.78
CA GLY A 55 -9.77 -1.85 -0.85
C GLY A 55 -10.17 -1.96 0.61
N GLY A 56 -9.21 -2.14 1.48
CA GLY A 56 -9.41 -1.97 2.93
C GLY A 56 -9.84 -0.55 3.25
N VAL A 57 -9.17 0.42 2.66
CA VAL A 57 -9.60 1.81 2.58
C VAL A 57 -9.57 2.27 1.13
N TYR A 58 -10.58 3.06 0.75
CA TYR A 58 -10.78 3.59 -0.60
C TYR A 58 -10.99 5.11 -0.53
N THR A 59 -10.28 5.87 -1.35
CA THR A 59 -10.35 7.34 -1.34
C THR A 59 -10.60 7.89 -2.74
N LEU A 60 -11.32 9.00 -2.83
CA LEU A 60 -11.64 9.72 -4.07
C LEU A 60 -11.55 11.22 -3.88
N GLY A 61 -10.90 11.91 -4.84
CA GLY A 61 -10.85 13.37 -4.92
C GLY A 61 -9.83 14.03 -4.00
N LEU A 62 -10.02 15.30 -3.71
CA LEU A 62 -9.09 16.11 -2.91
C LEU A 62 -9.21 15.79 -1.42
N HIS A 63 -8.07 15.62 -0.74
CA HIS A 63 -8.00 15.19 0.66
C HIS A 63 -7.04 16.02 1.51
N GLU A 64 -6.99 17.32 1.29
CA GLU A 64 -6.13 18.23 2.07
C GLU A 64 -6.18 17.92 3.57
N GLY A 65 -5.02 17.65 4.17
CA GLY A 65 -4.89 17.36 5.59
C GLY A 65 -5.45 16.01 6.07
N SER A 66 -5.88 15.14 5.15
CA SER A 66 -6.35 13.80 5.51
C SER A 66 -5.20 12.83 5.74
N VAL A 67 -5.34 11.96 6.75
CA VAL A 67 -4.31 11.00 7.15
C VAL A 67 -4.92 9.62 7.42
N ILE A 68 -4.27 8.57 6.91
CA ILE A 68 -4.55 7.16 7.20
C ILE A 68 -3.33 6.62 7.96
N ARG A 69 -3.49 6.34 9.25
CA ARG A 69 -2.34 5.94 10.08
C ARG A 69 -2.65 4.91 11.16
N HIS A 70 -1.63 4.13 11.53
CA HIS A 70 -1.69 3.12 12.59
C HIS A 70 -2.82 2.11 12.43
N ASN A 71 -3.29 1.87 11.20
CA ASN A 71 -4.31 0.86 10.94
C ASN A 71 -3.67 -0.48 10.60
N ILE A 72 -4.42 -1.55 10.84
CA ILE A 72 -4.13 -2.90 10.35
C ILE A 72 -5.16 -3.23 9.28
N PHE A 73 -4.69 -3.53 8.06
CA PHE A 73 -5.51 -4.00 6.94
C PHE A 73 -5.05 -5.40 6.55
N HIS A 74 -5.94 -6.39 6.53
CA HIS A 74 -5.55 -7.71 6.07
C HIS A 74 -6.71 -8.55 5.52
N ASP A 75 -6.36 -9.63 4.81
CA ASP A 75 -7.31 -10.56 4.21
C ASP A 75 -8.34 -9.82 3.33
N ILE A 76 -7.81 -9.09 2.34
CA ILE A 76 -8.60 -8.28 1.43
C ILE A 76 -8.57 -8.91 0.04
N SER A 77 -9.73 -9.32 -0.45
CA SER A 77 -9.84 -10.12 -1.67
C SER A 77 -10.88 -9.61 -2.64
N ALA A 78 -10.58 -9.68 -3.93
CA ALA A 78 -11.50 -9.36 -5.02
C ALA A 78 -11.57 -10.48 -6.05
N ILE A 79 -12.66 -10.54 -6.83
CA ILE A 79 -12.88 -11.65 -7.76
C ILE A 79 -12.07 -11.52 -9.06
N GLN A 80 -11.91 -10.34 -9.62
CA GLN A 80 -11.21 -10.11 -10.89
C GLN A 80 -10.02 -9.16 -10.70
N TYR A 81 -10.28 -7.93 -10.28
CA TYR A 81 -9.27 -6.93 -9.98
C TYR A 81 -9.66 -6.18 -8.70
N GLY A 82 -8.67 -5.59 -8.03
CA GLY A 82 -8.90 -4.96 -6.74
C GLY A 82 -8.45 -5.83 -5.57
N GLY A 83 -9.03 -5.58 -4.40
CA GLY A 83 -8.55 -6.21 -3.17
C GLY A 83 -7.20 -5.67 -2.77
N TRP A 84 -7.04 -4.35 -2.84
CA TRP A 84 -5.88 -3.62 -2.33
C TRP A 84 -6.04 -3.29 -0.84
N GLY A 85 -4.92 -3.16 -0.15
CA GLY A 85 -4.96 -2.70 1.23
C GLY A 85 -5.39 -1.25 1.34
N ILE A 86 -4.59 -0.36 0.76
CA ILE A 86 -4.84 1.08 0.66
C ILE A 86 -5.03 1.42 -0.82
N TYR A 87 -6.20 1.94 -1.15
CA TYR A 87 -6.58 2.27 -2.52
C TYR A 87 -6.88 3.76 -2.67
N PHE A 88 -6.00 4.46 -3.38
CA PHE A 88 -6.17 5.84 -3.80
C PHE A 88 -6.70 5.85 -5.22
N ASP A 89 -8.00 6.06 -5.36
CA ASP A 89 -8.65 6.08 -6.66
C ASP A 89 -8.72 7.50 -7.23
N GLU A 90 -9.54 7.70 -8.20
CA GLU A 90 -9.57 8.83 -9.12
C GLU A 90 -9.47 10.20 -8.45
N GLY A 91 -8.36 10.89 -8.72
CA GLY A 91 -8.11 12.22 -8.23
C GLY A 91 -7.71 12.34 -6.78
N THR A 92 -7.46 11.22 -6.08
CA THR A 92 -6.97 11.27 -4.68
C THR A 92 -5.71 12.12 -4.59
N THR A 93 -5.77 13.21 -3.82
CA THR A 93 -4.74 14.24 -3.78
C THR A 93 -4.45 14.68 -2.36
N HIS A 94 -3.16 14.89 -2.04
CA HIS A 94 -2.65 15.43 -0.77
C HIS A 94 -3.06 14.66 0.48
N ILE A 95 -3.16 13.32 0.38
CA ILE A 95 -3.40 12.43 1.52
C ILE A 95 -2.08 11.78 1.97
N ILE A 96 -1.98 11.50 3.26
CA ILE A 96 -0.84 10.77 3.86
C ILE A 96 -1.32 9.42 4.34
N ALA A 97 -0.64 8.34 3.92
CA ALA A 97 -0.75 7.01 4.50
C ALA A 97 0.57 6.65 5.21
N GLU A 98 0.54 6.53 6.53
CA GLU A 98 1.75 6.28 7.31
C GLU A 98 1.52 5.34 8.49
N ASN A 99 2.57 4.59 8.87
CA ASN A 99 2.52 3.69 10.03
C ASN A 99 1.37 2.65 9.96
N ASN A 100 1.01 2.18 8.79
CA ASN A 100 0.00 1.13 8.64
C ASN A 100 0.67 -0.23 8.41
N LEU A 101 0.03 -1.27 8.89
CA LEU A 101 0.34 -2.66 8.57
C LEU A 101 -0.69 -3.18 7.57
N VAL A 102 -0.23 -3.65 6.42
CA VAL A 102 -1.08 -4.19 5.35
C VAL A 102 -0.55 -5.56 4.94
N TYR A 103 -1.38 -6.59 4.97
CA TYR A 103 -0.95 -7.92 4.52
C TYR A 103 -2.11 -8.78 3.97
N ASN A 104 -1.76 -9.84 3.22
CA ASN A 104 -2.70 -10.77 2.60
C ASN A 104 -3.73 -10.07 1.70
N THR A 105 -3.27 -9.40 0.67
CA THR A 105 -4.12 -8.70 -0.30
C THR A 105 -4.07 -9.37 -1.67
N THR A 106 -5.16 -9.31 -2.45
CA THR A 106 -5.20 -9.94 -3.77
C THR A 106 -4.29 -9.25 -4.77
N HIS A 107 -4.43 -7.92 -4.92
CA HIS A 107 -3.73 -7.15 -5.95
C HIS A 107 -2.67 -6.20 -5.40
N GLY A 108 -2.32 -6.29 -4.13
CA GLY A 108 -1.24 -5.54 -3.53
C GLY A 108 -1.61 -4.71 -2.32
N GLY A 109 -0.59 -4.31 -1.56
CA GLY A 109 -0.78 -3.53 -0.34
C GLY A 109 -1.21 -2.10 -0.61
N PHE A 110 -0.69 -1.49 -1.68
CA PHE A 110 -0.99 -0.11 -2.09
C PHE A 110 -1.28 -0.01 -3.58
N HIS A 111 -2.35 0.71 -3.91
CA HIS A 111 -2.68 1.11 -5.27
C HIS A 111 -3.06 2.58 -5.34
N GLN A 112 -2.54 3.28 -6.36
CA GLN A 112 -3.06 4.54 -6.83
C GLN A 112 -3.51 4.41 -8.28
N HIS A 113 -4.81 4.67 -8.55
CA HIS A 113 -5.29 4.74 -9.93
C HIS A 113 -4.65 5.97 -10.61
N TYR A 114 -5.07 7.16 -10.23
CA TYR A 114 -4.39 8.42 -10.52
C TYR A 114 -4.69 9.44 -9.41
N GLY A 115 -3.76 10.38 -9.23
CA GLY A 115 -3.86 11.34 -8.14
C GLY A 115 -2.56 12.14 -8.03
N LYS A 116 -2.50 13.05 -7.07
CA LYS A 116 -1.45 14.06 -7.02
C LYS A 116 -0.83 14.19 -5.63
N GLU A 117 0.50 14.13 -5.59
CA GLU A 117 1.34 14.47 -4.44
C GLU A 117 0.93 13.78 -3.13
N ASN A 118 0.49 12.52 -3.23
CA ASN A 118 0.18 11.69 -2.08
C ASN A 118 1.46 11.17 -1.42
N ILE A 119 1.42 10.94 -0.12
CA ILE A 119 2.58 10.43 0.64
C ILE A 119 2.24 9.07 1.24
N VAL A 120 3.05 8.07 0.91
CA VAL A 120 2.96 6.71 1.46
C VAL A 120 4.29 6.40 2.14
N ARG A 121 4.33 6.47 3.46
CA ARG A 121 5.58 6.36 4.19
C ARG A 121 5.48 5.54 5.47
N ASN A 122 6.59 4.92 5.83
CA ASN A 122 6.73 4.18 7.09
C ASN A 122 5.63 3.12 7.30
N ASN A 123 5.19 2.46 6.23
CA ASN A 123 4.23 1.37 6.30
C ASN A 123 4.94 0.01 6.15
N ILE A 124 4.27 -1.04 6.57
CA ILE A 124 4.62 -2.42 6.27
C ILE A 124 3.59 -2.96 5.29
N PHE A 125 4.04 -3.37 4.11
CA PHE A 125 3.25 -4.07 3.11
C PHE A 125 3.76 -5.50 2.97
N ALA A 126 2.91 -6.49 3.21
CA ALA A 126 3.32 -7.87 3.18
C ALA A 126 2.32 -8.78 2.44
N PHE A 127 2.84 -9.79 1.76
CA PHE A 127 2.05 -10.86 1.14
C PHE A 127 0.95 -10.38 0.17
N GLY A 128 1.25 -9.38 -0.65
CA GLY A 128 0.44 -9.09 -1.83
C GLY A 128 0.57 -10.24 -2.84
N ARG A 129 -0.55 -10.77 -3.34
CA ARG A 129 -0.53 -11.97 -4.20
C ARG A 129 0.03 -11.71 -5.59
N ASP A 130 -0.44 -10.66 -6.26
CA ASP A 130 -0.11 -10.42 -7.67
C ASP A 130 1.00 -9.38 -7.83
N TRP A 131 0.93 -8.31 -7.06
CA TRP A 131 1.98 -7.29 -6.93
C TRP A 131 1.91 -6.64 -5.55
N GLN A 132 2.92 -5.82 -5.23
CA GLN A 132 2.96 -5.19 -3.91
C GLN A 132 2.48 -3.74 -3.95
N VAL A 133 2.89 -3.01 -5.00
CA VAL A 133 2.51 -1.62 -5.27
C VAL A 133 2.04 -1.50 -6.71
N GLN A 134 0.96 -0.74 -6.93
CA GLN A 134 0.41 -0.51 -8.27
C GLN A 134 0.12 0.97 -8.52
N ARG A 135 0.35 1.41 -9.77
CA ARG A 135 -0.15 2.66 -10.32
C ARG A 135 -0.75 2.41 -11.70
N SER A 136 -2.08 2.51 -11.84
CA SER A 136 -2.76 2.17 -13.11
C SER A 136 -2.59 3.25 -14.17
N ARG A 137 -2.57 4.53 -13.78
CA ARG A 137 -2.49 5.65 -14.72
C ARG A 137 -1.40 6.64 -14.31
N SER A 138 -0.59 7.04 -15.27
CA SER A 138 0.41 8.09 -15.10
C SER A 138 -0.12 9.44 -15.57
N GLU A 139 0.37 10.51 -14.92
CA GLU A 139 0.06 11.89 -15.22
C GLU A 139 1.35 12.73 -15.23
N GLU A 140 1.30 13.99 -15.68
CA GLU A 140 2.49 14.84 -15.82
C GLU A 140 3.05 15.35 -14.49
N HIS A 141 2.26 15.32 -13.41
CA HIS A 141 2.68 15.70 -12.05
C HIS A 141 3.10 14.47 -11.23
N ILE A 142 3.75 14.72 -10.11
CA ILE A 142 4.08 13.66 -9.14
C ILE A 142 2.79 13.01 -8.64
N SER A 143 2.65 11.71 -8.88
CA SER A 143 1.51 10.92 -8.43
C SER A 143 1.56 10.68 -6.93
N PHE A 144 2.67 10.08 -6.46
CA PHE A 144 2.91 9.83 -5.05
C PHE A 144 4.39 9.68 -4.73
N ILE A 145 4.68 9.79 -3.44
CA ILE A 145 5.99 9.58 -2.83
C ILE A 145 5.91 8.34 -1.94
N PHE A 146 6.73 7.33 -2.23
CA PHE A 146 6.78 6.05 -1.53
C PHE A 146 8.13 5.90 -0.82
N LYS A 147 8.19 6.20 0.50
CA LYS A 147 9.45 6.27 1.24
C LYS A 147 9.39 5.60 2.61
N HIS A 148 10.53 5.08 3.06
CA HIS A 148 10.68 4.46 4.38
C HIS A 148 9.70 3.31 4.63
N ASN A 149 9.25 2.60 3.59
CA ASN A 149 8.37 1.47 3.74
C ASN A 149 9.15 0.15 3.77
N ILE A 150 8.58 -0.85 4.42
CA ILE A 150 9.04 -2.24 4.31
C ILE A 150 8.07 -2.98 3.41
N VAL A 151 8.58 -3.62 2.36
CA VAL A 151 7.79 -4.48 1.47
C VAL A 151 8.35 -5.90 1.54
N TYR A 152 7.50 -6.85 1.94
CA TYR A 152 7.86 -8.23 2.24
C TYR A 152 6.87 -9.18 1.57
N TRP A 153 7.33 -10.05 0.66
CA TRP A 153 6.42 -10.91 -0.10
C TRP A 153 7.06 -12.24 -0.50
N ASP A 154 6.24 -13.18 -0.95
CA ASP A 154 6.64 -14.51 -1.40
C ASP A 154 6.42 -14.71 -2.91
N LYS A 155 5.48 -14.02 -3.54
CA LYS A 155 5.11 -14.18 -4.95
C LYS A 155 4.63 -12.86 -5.57
N GLY A 156 4.48 -12.86 -6.89
CA GLY A 156 4.13 -11.66 -7.63
C GLY A 156 5.33 -10.73 -7.86
N ILE A 157 5.05 -9.54 -8.36
CA ILE A 157 6.07 -8.51 -8.66
C ILE A 157 6.00 -7.36 -7.65
N MET A 158 7.09 -6.61 -7.51
CA MET A 158 7.15 -5.48 -6.58
C MET A 158 6.25 -4.33 -7.05
N PHE A 159 6.38 -3.91 -8.29
CA PHE A 159 5.63 -2.79 -8.85
C PHE A 159 4.96 -3.15 -10.16
N SER A 160 3.68 -2.78 -10.29
CA SER A 160 2.89 -2.88 -11.52
C SER A 160 2.41 -1.50 -11.97
N GLY A 161 2.63 -1.15 -13.24
CA GLY A 161 2.13 0.10 -13.80
C GLY A 161 2.94 0.61 -14.99
N SER A 162 2.53 1.74 -15.57
CA SER A 162 3.23 2.35 -16.67
C SER A 162 4.60 2.87 -16.26
N LEU A 163 5.61 2.60 -17.09
CA LEU A 163 6.98 3.11 -16.96
C LEU A 163 7.26 4.29 -17.91
N GLU A 164 6.29 4.71 -18.73
CA GLU A 164 6.45 5.78 -19.70
C GLU A 164 6.65 7.14 -19.05
N ASN A 165 5.98 7.36 -17.94
CA ASN A 165 6.08 8.60 -17.16
C ASN A 165 6.23 8.26 -15.70
N LEU A 166 7.48 8.22 -15.21
CA LEU A 166 7.80 7.88 -13.82
C LEU A 166 7.70 9.11 -12.89
N ASN A 167 6.62 9.87 -12.99
CA ASN A 167 6.30 10.90 -12.01
C ASN A 167 5.80 10.29 -10.71
N ILE A 168 6.66 9.48 -10.10
CA ILE A 168 6.56 8.88 -8.77
C ILE A 168 7.94 9.00 -8.11
N GLU A 169 7.98 9.03 -6.81
CA GLU A 169 9.21 8.96 -6.07
C GLU A 169 9.25 7.70 -5.21
N PHE A 170 10.26 6.88 -5.43
CA PHE A 170 10.59 5.74 -4.56
C PHE A 170 11.98 5.97 -4.00
N ASP A 171 12.13 5.93 -2.67
CA ASP A 171 13.43 5.99 -2.04
C ASP A 171 13.40 5.59 -0.56
N ASN A 172 14.54 5.18 -0.02
CA ASN A 172 14.66 4.76 1.37
C ASN A 172 13.63 3.68 1.75
N ASN A 173 13.42 2.68 0.91
CA ASN A 173 12.57 1.53 1.19
C ASN A 173 13.40 0.28 1.47
N LEU A 174 12.82 -0.68 2.16
CA LEU A 174 13.39 -2.00 2.34
C LEU A 174 12.52 -3.04 1.64
N TYR A 175 13.14 -3.83 0.78
CA TYR A 175 12.48 -4.86 -0.02
C TYR A 175 13.01 -6.25 0.33
N TRP A 176 12.09 -7.21 0.48
CA TRP A 176 12.47 -8.59 0.67
C TRP A 176 11.48 -9.57 0.06
N CYS A 177 11.91 -10.26 -1.00
CA CYS A 177 11.19 -11.38 -1.58
C CYS A 177 11.71 -12.68 -0.97
N ILE A 178 10.83 -13.45 -0.31
CA ILE A 178 11.20 -14.68 0.42
C ILE A 178 11.72 -15.74 -0.53
N ASP A 179 11.06 -15.92 -1.67
CA ASP A 179 11.39 -16.95 -2.65
C ASP A 179 12.65 -16.64 -3.46
N LYS A 180 13.32 -15.54 -3.13
CA LYS A 180 14.56 -15.11 -3.80
C LYS A 180 14.45 -15.04 -5.32
N GLY A 181 13.22 -14.90 -5.81
CA GLY A 181 12.95 -14.63 -7.22
C GLY A 181 13.49 -13.27 -7.65
N GLU A 182 13.54 -13.05 -8.95
CA GLU A 182 13.93 -11.75 -9.48
C GLU A 182 12.94 -10.68 -9.04
N MET A 183 13.42 -9.66 -8.34
CA MET A 183 12.61 -8.52 -7.97
C MET A 183 12.28 -7.70 -9.22
N LYS A 184 11.00 -7.63 -9.57
CA LYS A 184 10.52 -6.94 -10.77
C LYS A 184 9.73 -5.69 -10.44
N PHE A 185 10.08 -4.63 -11.14
CA PHE A 185 9.36 -3.36 -11.19
C PHE A 185 8.74 -3.28 -12.58
N ASN A 186 7.52 -3.81 -12.73
CA ASN A 186 6.92 -4.13 -14.01
C ASN A 186 7.84 -5.13 -14.79
N ASN A 187 8.41 -4.71 -15.90
CA ASN A 187 9.37 -5.50 -16.68
C ASN A 187 10.85 -5.18 -16.39
N LEU A 188 11.15 -4.26 -15.48
CA LEU A 188 12.52 -3.87 -15.12
C LEU A 188 13.03 -4.70 -13.94
N GLY A 189 14.31 -5.03 -13.98
CA GLY A 189 15.06 -5.51 -12.81
C GLY A 189 15.48 -4.36 -11.89
N TRP A 190 16.07 -4.71 -10.73
CA TRP A 190 16.49 -3.75 -9.72
C TRP A 190 17.43 -2.67 -10.24
N ASN A 191 18.49 -3.05 -10.96
CA ASN A 191 19.47 -2.10 -11.47
C ASN A 191 18.86 -1.14 -12.50
N GLU A 192 18.05 -1.65 -13.40
CA GLU A 192 17.36 -0.83 -14.41
C GLU A 192 16.38 0.17 -13.76
N TRP A 193 15.74 -0.24 -12.66
CA TRP A 193 14.88 0.63 -11.87
C TRP A 193 15.68 1.76 -11.19
N GLN A 194 16.83 1.44 -10.60
CA GLN A 194 17.74 2.44 -10.03
C GLN A 194 18.33 3.38 -11.08
N ASP A 195 18.63 2.90 -12.29
CA ASP A 195 19.12 3.72 -13.41
C ASP A 195 18.07 4.77 -13.86
N LYS A 196 16.78 4.48 -13.64
CA LYS A 196 15.70 5.47 -13.84
C LYS A 196 15.56 6.49 -12.70
N GLY A 197 16.43 6.45 -11.72
CA GLY A 197 16.46 7.39 -10.61
C GLY A 197 15.68 6.98 -9.36
N MET A 198 15.06 5.82 -9.37
CA MET A 198 14.26 5.30 -8.25
C MET A 198 15.12 4.57 -7.23
N ASP A 199 14.69 4.54 -5.98
CA ASP A 199 15.21 3.70 -4.89
C ASP A 199 16.74 3.75 -4.70
N LYS A 200 17.36 4.91 -4.91
CA LYS A 200 18.82 5.05 -4.82
C LYS A 200 19.37 4.76 -3.42
N ASN A 201 18.59 5.05 -2.40
CA ASN A 201 18.96 4.82 -0.99
C ASN A 201 18.16 3.66 -0.37
N SER A 202 17.43 2.91 -1.18
CA SER A 202 16.68 1.73 -0.73
C SER A 202 17.58 0.50 -0.68
N ILE A 203 17.18 -0.49 0.10
CA ILE A 203 17.96 -1.71 0.31
C ILE A 203 17.14 -2.97 0.07
N ILE A 204 17.81 -4.02 -0.40
CA ILE A 204 17.28 -5.37 -0.46
C ILE A 204 17.89 -6.15 0.71
N ALA A 205 17.09 -6.42 1.74
CA ALA A 205 17.52 -7.15 2.92
C ALA A 205 16.35 -7.76 3.67
N ASP A 206 16.58 -8.86 4.39
CA ASP A 206 15.58 -9.41 5.31
C ASP A 206 15.28 -8.38 6.41
N PRO A 207 14.01 -7.94 6.55
CA PRO A 207 13.61 -7.00 7.59
C PRO A 207 13.75 -7.56 9.00
N MET A 208 13.98 -8.87 9.13
CA MET A 208 14.12 -9.58 10.40
C MET A 208 12.86 -9.48 11.27
N PHE A 209 11.69 -9.72 10.69
CA PHE A 209 10.45 -9.86 11.45
C PHE A 209 10.53 -11.03 12.44
N ILE A 210 9.78 -10.96 13.54
CA ILE A 210 9.76 -12.01 14.56
C ILE A 210 9.21 -13.31 14.00
N ASP A 211 7.99 -13.31 13.47
CA ASP A 211 7.35 -14.46 12.82
C ASP A 211 6.31 -13.99 11.77
N PRO A 212 6.74 -13.59 10.57
CA PRO A 212 5.82 -13.02 9.56
C PRO A 212 4.77 -14.02 9.05
N HIS A 213 5.04 -15.32 9.13
CA HIS A 213 4.07 -16.35 8.78
C HIS A 213 2.95 -16.52 9.81
N LYS A 214 3.15 -16.03 11.03
CA LYS A 214 2.10 -15.86 12.04
C LYS A 214 1.64 -14.42 12.18
N HIS A 215 1.94 -13.61 11.18
CA HIS A 215 1.60 -12.19 11.11
C HIS A 215 2.19 -11.35 12.26
N ASP A 216 3.32 -11.80 12.83
CA ASP A 216 4.09 -11.01 13.78
C ASP A 216 5.18 -10.23 13.04
N PHE A 217 4.82 -9.04 12.59
CA PHE A 217 5.68 -8.13 11.83
C PHE A 217 6.51 -7.18 12.73
N ARG A 218 6.60 -7.47 14.02
CA ARG A 218 7.53 -6.73 14.89
C ARG A 218 8.96 -7.04 14.47
N LEU A 219 9.80 -6.02 14.48
CA LEU A 219 11.21 -6.15 14.09
C LEU A 219 12.05 -6.72 15.24
N LYS A 220 12.97 -7.63 14.90
CA LYS A 220 14.03 -8.06 15.82
C LYS A 220 15.03 -6.93 16.05
N PRO A 221 15.76 -6.94 17.18
CA PRO A 221 16.92 -6.07 17.35
C PRO A 221 17.89 -6.21 16.15
N ASN A 222 18.49 -5.12 15.73
CA ASN A 222 19.40 -5.06 14.58
C ASN A 222 18.74 -5.21 13.19
N SER A 223 17.42 -5.10 13.07
CA SER A 223 16.78 -5.03 11.77
C SER A 223 17.43 -3.96 10.88
N PRO A 224 17.70 -4.26 9.61
CA PRO A 224 18.25 -3.29 8.67
C PRO A 224 17.26 -2.16 8.33
N ALA A 225 15.99 -2.28 8.70
CA ALA A 225 14.97 -1.26 8.44
C ALA A 225 15.32 0.12 9.03
N ILE A 226 16.07 0.15 10.12
CA ILE A 226 16.54 1.42 10.72
C ILE A 226 17.45 2.19 9.76
N LYS A 227 18.20 1.51 8.90
CA LYS A 227 19.14 2.15 7.95
C LYS A 227 18.41 2.96 6.86
N ILE A 228 17.19 2.60 6.53
CA ILE A 228 16.34 3.32 5.59
C ILE A 228 15.49 4.39 6.26
N GLY A 229 15.68 4.64 7.55
CA GLY A 229 14.89 5.60 8.33
C GLY A 229 13.50 5.11 8.72
N PHE A 230 13.23 3.79 8.63
CA PHE A 230 11.98 3.23 9.14
C PHE A 230 11.90 3.38 10.66
N VAL A 231 10.79 3.93 11.13
CA VAL A 231 10.50 4.10 12.56
C VAL A 231 9.51 3.02 13.00
N PRO A 232 9.91 2.06 13.86
CA PRO A 232 8.99 1.04 14.34
C PRO A 232 7.78 1.65 15.05
N PHE A 233 6.61 1.15 14.76
CA PHE A 233 5.34 1.58 15.35
C PHE A 233 4.59 0.40 15.96
N ARG A 234 3.59 0.69 16.77
CA ARG A 234 2.67 -0.31 17.32
C ARG A 234 1.42 -0.39 16.44
N PHE A 235 0.92 -1.60 16.28
CA PHE A 235 -0.30 -1.98 15.61
C PHE A 235 -1.06 -3.04 16.41
#